data_684c936583350b760ceb83cb91b1eb93
#
_entry.id   684c936583350b760ceb83cb91b1eb93
#
_cell.length_a   1.000
_cell.length_b   1.000
_cell.length_c   1.000
_cell.angle_alpha   90.00
_cell.angle_beta   90.00
_cell.angle_gamma   90.00
#
_symmetry.space_group_name_H-M   'P 1'
#
loop_
_entity.id
_entity.type
_entity.pdbx_description
1 polymer ?
#
loop_
_entity_poly.entity_id
_entity_poly.type
_entity_poly.pdbx_seq_one_letter_code
_entity_poly.pdbx_strand_id
1 'polypeptide(L)'
;MWFTETPWPPIIGLCIVGVLLFLGWMSQRKTAFLAGVALCLALCGIVFVVEQQIVTEREHVGQTLLDFAVAFQQDSMRQGLVNLVVPGPQPASLSFISASADGTRRMAEAALNFVDLPEAVRISDVRTTMSNNDSRAVTQFRASATVRAGGHADGVHQPTRWELTWQREKGDWKILRATRLHFMSGEALQNPFTTRE
;
A
#
# COMPACT_ATOMS: atom_id res chain seq x y z
N MET A 1 -19.27 3.15 -0.45
CA MET A 1 -20.24 2.35 -1.26
C MET A 1 -19.99 0.89 -0.92
N TRP A 2 -20.96 0.18 -0.35
CA TRP A 2 -20.75 -1.15 0.26
C TRP A 2 -20.55 -2.30 -0.75
N PHE A 3 -20.92 -2.10 -1.99
CA PHE A 3 -20.86 -3.12 -3.05
C PHE A 3 -19.52 -3.21 -3.78
N THR A 4 -18.61 -2.27 -3.56
CA THR A 4 -17.30 -2.23 -4.25
C THR A 4 -16.14 -2.73 -3.41
N GLU A 5 -16.37 -3.00 -2.12
CA GLU A 5 -15.30 -3.46 -1.21
C GLU A 5 -15.28 -4.98 -1.00
N THR A 6 -16.39 -5.68 -1.32
CA THR A 6 -16.45 -7.15 -1.20
C THR A 6 -17.44 -7.74 -2.21
N PRO A 7 -17.04 -8.74 -3.06
CA PRO A 7 -17.89 -9.40 -4.06
C PRO A 7 -18.90 -10.36 -3.45
N TRP A 8 -18.73 -10.68 -2.18
CA TRP A 8 -19.50 -11.72 -1.50
C TRP A 8 -21.02 -11.49 -1.52
N PRO A 9 -21.57 -10.27 -1.25
CA PRO A 9 -23.01 -10.07 -1.24
C PRO A 9 -23.70 -10.41 -2.57
N PRO A 10 -23.24 -9.92 -3.74
CA PRO A 10 -23.88 -10.27 -5.01
C PRO A 10 -23.67 -11.73 -5.39
N ILE A 11 -22.53 -12.34 -5.10
CA ILE A 11 -22.27 -13.76 -5.36
C ILE A 11 -23.20 -14.64 -4.53
N ILE A 12 -23.35 -14.37 -3.23
CA ILE A 12 -24.26 -15.11 -2.36
C ILE A 12 -25.71 -14.99 -2.89
N GLY A 13 -26.15 -13.80 -3.26
CA GLY A 13 -27.48 -13.59 -3.84
C GLY A 13 -27.71 -14.44 -5.10
N LEU A 14 -26.76 -14.42 -6.03
CA LEU A 14 -26.81 -15.22 -7.27
C LEU A 14 -26.77 -16.73 -6.98
N CYS A 15 -26.01 -17.18 -6.00
CA CYS A 15 -25.98 -18.59 -5.58
C CYS A 15 -27.34 -19.03 -5.03
N ILE A 16 -27.98 -18.21 -4.17
CA ILE A 16 -29.31 -18.53 -3.62
C ILE A 16 -30.33 -18.66 -4.75
N VAL A 17 -30.37 -17.70 -5.68
CA VAL A 17 -31.25 -17.75 -6.85
C VAL A 17 -30.96 -18.98 -7.70
N GLY A 18 -29.70 -19.29 -7.96
CA GLY A 18 -29.30 -20.49 -8.71
C GLY A 18 -29.80 -21.79 -8.06
N VAL A 19 -29.68 -21.89 -6.73
CA VAL A 19 -30.20 -23.07 -5.99
C VAL A 19 -31.73 -23.18 -6.09
N LEU A 20 -32.47 -22.08 -5.94
CA LEU A 20 -33.92 -22.07 -6.09
C LEU A 20 -34.37 -22.48 -7.49
N LEU A 21 -33.69 -21.99 -8.54
CA LEU A 21 -33.94 -22.40 -9.92
C LEU A 21 -33.63 -23.89 -10.13
N PHE A 22 -32.56 -24.39 -9.55
CA PHE A 22 -32.21 -25.81 -9.63
C PHE A 22 -33.26 -26.72 -8.96
N LEU A 23 -33.76 -26.33 -7.79
CA LEU A 23 -34.86 -27.02 -7.11
C LEU A 23 -36.15 -27.01 -7.93
N GLY A 24 -36.44 -25.84 -8.57
CA GLY A 24 -37.57 -25.72 -9.50
C GLY A 24 -37.45 -26.64 -10.72
N TRP A 25 -36.24 -26.80 -11.24
CA TRP A 25 -35.98 -27.77 -12.31
C TRP A 25 -36.21 -29.22 -11.86
N MET A 26 -35.73 -29.59 -10.68
CA MET A 26 -35.96 -30.94 -10.14
C MET A 26 -37.47 -31.24 -10.01
N SER A 27 -38.30 -30.26 -9.64
CA SER A 27 -39.72 -30.39 -9.46
C SER A 27 -40.50 -30.46 -10.79
N GLN A 28 -40.19 -29.55 -11.72
CA GLN A 28 -41.00 -29.36 -12.96
C GLN A 28 -40.32 -29.92 -14.23
N ARG A 29 -39.04 -30.27 -14.18
CA ARG A 29 -38.22 -30.77 -15.31
C ARG A 29 -38.27 -29.89 -16.57
N LYS A 30 -38.56 -28.57 -16.43
CA LYS A 30 -38.56 -27.62 -17.56
C LYS A 30 -37.14 -27.12 -17.81
N THR A 31 -36.67 -27.19 -19.05
CA THR A 31 -35.34 -26.75 -19.50
C THR A 31 -35.04 -25.27 -19.24
N ALA A 32 -36.10 -24.43 -19.16
CA ALA A 32 -35.99 -23.00 -18.85
C ALA A 32 -35.31 -22.75 -17.49
N PHE A 33 -35.54 -23.60 -16.48
CA PHE A 33 -34.88 -23.47 -15.17
C PHE A 33 -33.38 -23.77 -15.26
N LEU A 34 -32.98 -24.75 -16.08
CA LEU A 34 -31.56 -25.06 -16.35
C LEU A 34 -30.85 -23.89 -17.03
N ALA A 35 -31.50 -23.23 -17.99
CA ALA A 35 -30.96 -22.03 -18.60
C ALA A 35 -30.77 -20.89 -17.59
N GLY A 36 -31.69 -20.77 -16.62
CA GLY A 36 -31.57 -19.80 -15.52
C GLY A 36 -30.37 -20.10 -14.60
N VAL A 37 -30.14 -21.37 -14.27
CA VAL A 37 -28.96 -21.78 -13.47
C VAL A 37 -27.66 -21.46 -14.23
N ALA A 38 -27.59 -21.78 -15.52
CA ALA A 38 -26.42 -21.48 -16.35
C ALA A 38 -26.16 -19.95 -16.42
N LEU A 39 -27.23 -19.14 -16.52
CA LEU A 39 -27.12 -17.68 -16.49
C LEU A 39 -26.58 -17.17 -15.15
N CYS A 40 -27.05 -17.70 -14.01
CA CYS A 40 -26.53 -17.34 -12.70
C CYS A 40 -25.05 -17.66 -12.57
N LEU A 41 -24.61 -18.82 -13.04
CA LEU A 41 -23.18 -19.20 -13.04
C LEU A 41 -22.33 -18.28 -13.91
N ALA A 42 -22.83 -17.93 -15.10
CA ALA A 42 -22.14 -16.98 -15.99
C ALA A 42 -22.02 -15.59 -15.34
N LEU A 43 -23.09 -15.09 -14.70
CA LEU A 43 -23.05 -13.82 -13.96
C LEU A 43 -22.09 -13.86 -12.77
N CYS A 44 -22.04 -14.95 -12.00
CA CYS A 44 -21.04 -15.13 -10.94
C CYS A 44 -19.61 -15.04 -11.50
N GLY A 45 -19.34 -15.70 -12.63
CA GLY A 45 -18.05 -15.61 -13.31
C GLY A 45 -17.70 -14.19 -13.76
N ILE A 46 -18.66 -13.46 -14.33
CA ILE A 46 -18.46 -12.06 -14.74
C ILE A 46 -18.16 -11.18 -13.53
N VAL A 47 -18.93 -11.30 -12.44
CA VAL A 47 -18.70 -10.52 -11.20
C VAL A 47 -17.30 -10.79 -10.67
N PHE A 48 -16.87 -12.05 -10.64
CA PHE A 48 -15.54 -12.42 -10.17
C PHE A 48 -14.41 -11.86 -11.04
N VAL A 49 -14.55 -11.91 -12.37
CA VAL A 49 -13.56 -11.35 -13.31
C VAL A 49 -13.50 -9.83 -13.21
N VAL A 50 -14.67 -9.17 -13.15
CA VAL A 50 -14.72 -7.71 -13.01
C VAL A 50 -14.06 -7.25 -11.73
N GLU A 51 -14.26 -7.97 -10.62
CA GLU A 51 -13.61 -7.64 -9.35
C GLU A 51 -12.09 -7.79 -9.40
N GLN A 52 -11.58 -8.84 -10.04
CA GLN A 52 -10.12 -8.98 -10.21
C GLN A 52 -9.49 -7.86 -11.05
N GLN A 53 -10.29 -7.17 -11.86
CA GLN A 53 -9.81 -6.07 -12.70
C GLN A 53 -9.93 -4.70 -12.03
N ILE A 54 -10.73 -4.57 -10.98
CA ILE A 54 -10.90 -3.32 -10.24
C ILE A 54 -9.85 -3.25 -9.14
N VAL A 55 -8.67 -2.69 -9.46
CA VAL A 55 -7.70 -2.29 -8.45
C VAL A 55 -8.33 -1.13 -7.66
N THR A 56 -8.61 -1.35 -6.39
CA THR A 56 -9.15 -0.30 -5.54
C THR A 56 -8.09 0.77 -5.26
N GLU A 57 -8.49 2.03 -5.06
CA GLU A 57 -7.56 3.12 -4.71
C GLU A 57 -6.72 2.79 -3.46
N ARG A 58 -7.31 2.05 -2.52
CA ARG A 58 -6.61 1.55 -1.34
C ARG A 58 -5.45 0.61 -1.69
N GLU A 59 -5.69 -0.27 -2.66
CA GLU A 59 -4.71 -1.24 -3.15
C GLU A 59 -3.59 -0.55 -3.93
N HIS A 60 -3.96 0.46 -4.72
CA HIS A 60 -3.00 1.31 -5.42
C HIS A 60 -2.06 2.05 -4.45
N VAL A 61 -2.59 2.63 -3.36
CA VAL A 61 -1.76 3.22 -2.28
C VAL A 61 -0.83 2.17 -1.67
N GLY A 62 -1.33 0.95 -1.44
CA GLY A 62 -0.52 -0.16 -0.91
C GLY A 62 0.62 -0.55 -1.84
N GLN A 63 0.37 -0.64 -3.15
CA GLN A 63 1.41 -0.91 -4.15
C GLN A 63 2.42 0.23 -4.21
N THR A 64 1.97 1.48 -4.23
CA THR A 64 2.84 2.66 -4.22
C THR A 64 3.75 2.69 -2.98
N LEU A 65 3.26 2.23 -1.82
CA LEU A 65 4.08 2.07 -0.62
C LEU A 65 5.21 1.05 -0.84
N LEU A 66 4.92 -0.10 -1.45
CA LEU A 66 5.93 -1.12 -1.71
C LEU A 66 6.96 -0.62 -2.73
N ASP A 67 6.53 0.04 -3.78
CA ASP A 67 7.42 0.65 -4.79
C ASP A 67 8.32 1.71 -4.17
N PHE A 68 7.77 2.56 -3.30
CA PHE A 68 8.54 3.52 -2.53
C PHE A 68 9.60 2.84 -1.66
N ALA A 69 9.25 1.77 -0.96
CA ALA A 69 10.19 1.05 -0.09
C ALA A 69 11.35 0.42 -0.88
N VAL A 70 11.05 -0.15 -2.04
CA VAL A 70 12.07 -0.70 -2.95
C VAL A 70 12.97 0.40 -3.50
N ALA A 71 12.39 1.52 -3.95
CA ALA A 71 13.16 2.68 -4.44
C ALA A 71 14.05 3.26 -3.34
N PHE A 72 13.52 3.43 -2.13
CA PHE A 72 14.27 3.94 -0.98
C PHE A 72 15.45 3.04 -0.60
N GLN A 73 15.25 1.73 -0.60
CA GLN A 73 16.32 0.76 -0.37
C GLN A 73 17.41 0.86 -1.45
N GLN A 74 17.02 0.90 -2.73
CA GLN A 74 17.97 0.99 -3.83
C GLN A 74 18.78 2.30 -3.77
N ASP A 75 18.13 3.42 -3.45
CA ASP A 75 18.79 4.70 -3.30
C ASP A 75 19.75 4.69 -2.11
N SER A 76 19.36 4.09 -0.97
CA SER A 76 20.22 3.92 0.21
C SER A 76 21.48 3.12 -0.11
N MET A 77 21.36 1.99 -0.83
CA MET A 77 22.49 1.19 -1.27
C MET A 77 23.41 1.98 -2.22
N ARG A 78 22.84 2.76 -3.15
CA ARG A 78 23.64 3.57 -4.08
C ARG A 78 24.40 4.67 -3.37
N GLN A 79 23.80 5.34 -2.38
CA GLN A 79 24.48 6.40 -1.64
C GLN A 79 25.62 5.85 -0.75
N GLY A 80 25.45 4.66 -0.16
CA GLY A 80 26.52 3.95 0.52
C GLY A 80 27.74 3.69 -0.37
N LEU A 81 27.52 3.52 -1.68
CA LEU A 81 28.59 3.32 -2.67
C LEU A 81 29.14 4.64 -3.25
N VAL A 82 28.32 5.70 -3.34
CA VAL A 82 28.62 6.97 -4.05
C VAL A 82 29.32 7.99 -3.17
N ASN A 83 29.45 7.78 -1.87
CA ASN A 83 30.34 8.61 -1.03
C ASN A 83 31.78 8.69 -1.56
N LEU A 84 32.01 8.16 -2.72
CA LEU A 84 33.29 8.03 -3.38
C LEU A 84 33.45 8.85 -4.67
N VAL A 85 32.62 9.72 -5.20
CA VAL A 85 33.16 10.59 -6.30
C VAL A 85 32.20 11.27 -7.32
N VAL A 86 30.92 10.97 -7.46
CA VAL A 86 30.15 11.62 -8.56
C VAL A 86 28.77 12.11 -8.10
N PRO A 87 28.32 13.31 -8.45
CA PRO A 87 26.93 13.72 -8.26
C PRO A 87 26.03 12.75 -9.06
N GLY A 88 25.38 11.83 -8.35
CA GLY A 88 24.48 10.86 -8.94
C GLY A 88 23.15 11.48 -9.36
N PRO A 89 22.34 10.79 -10.16
CA PRO A 89 20.98 11.20 -10.45
C PRO A 89 20.19 11.34 -9.14
N GLN A 90 19.17 12.23 -9.14
CA GLN A 90 18.33 12.41 -7.96
C GLN A 90 17.76 11.05 -7.51
N PRO A 91 17.70 10.81 -6.16
CA PRO A 91 17.14 9.58 -5.63
C PRO A 91 15.72 9.32 -6.15
N ALA A 92 15.48 8.12 -6.68
CA ALA A 92 14.19 7.77 -7.26
C ALA A 92 13.08 7.78 -6.20
N SER A 93 13.40 7.44 -4.95
CA SER A 93 12.47 7.49 -3.82
C SER A 93 11.88 8.87 -3.57
N LEU A 94 12.62 9.95 -3.86
CA LEU A 94 12.12 11.32 -3.69
C LEU A 94 11.00 11.68 -4.68
N SER A 95 10.87 10.94 -5.78
CA SER A 95 9.76 11.13 -6.74
C SER A 95 8.40 10.75 -6.16
N PHE A 96 8.37 9.90 -5.14
CA PHE A 96 7.16 9.51 -4.42
C PHE A 96 6.71 10.55 -3.39
N ILE A 97 7.55 11.55 -3.08
CA ILE A 97 7.24 12.59 -2.10
C ILE A 97 6.71 13.83 -2.84
N SER A 98 5.60 14.37 -2.34
CA SER A 98 5.00 15.59 -2.89
C SER A 98 6.02 16.74 -2.92
N ALA A 99 5.95 17.56 -3.97
CA ALA A 99 6.78 18.75 -4.09
C ALA A 99 6.48 19.78 -2.98
N SER A 100 5.27 19.76 -2.42
CA SER A 100 4.85 20.64 -1.31
C SER A 100 5.29 20.14 0.08
N ALA A 101 5.87 18.92 0.17
CA ALA A 101 6.22 18.25 1.42
C ALA A 101 7.72 18.43 1.77
N ASP A 102 8.21 19.68 1.83
CA ASP A 102 9.62 19.97 2.05
C ASP A 102 10.22 19.29 3.30
N GLY A 103 9.49 19.28 4.40
CA GLY A 103 9.93 18.63 5.64
C GLY A 103 10.13 17.12 5.49
N THR A 104 9.19 16.45 4.82
CA THR A 104 9.27 15.00 4.55
C THR A 104 10.42 14.69 3.58
N ARG A 105 10.61 15.54 2.57
CA ARG A 105 11.70 15.41 1.59
C ARG A 105 13.06 15.53 2.26
N ARG A 106 13.28 16.56 3.06
CA ARG A 106 14.54 16.75 3.83
C ARG A 106 14.81 15.59 4.78
N MET A 107 13.76 15.06 5.43
CA MET A 107 13.89 13.91 6.31
C MET A 107 14.32 12.65 5.52
N ALA A 108 13.74 12.42 4.34
CA ALA A 108 14.11 11.30 3.48
C ALA A 108 15.55 11.45 2.95
N GLU A 109 15.95 12.64 2.49
CA GLU A 109 17.31 12.94 2.07
C GLU A 109 18.33 12.72 3.21
N ALA A 110 18.03 13.22 4.41
CA ALA A 110 18.85 12.99 5.58
C ALA A 110 18.96 11.48 5.89
N ALA A 111 17.85 10.75 5.86
CA ALA A 111 17.84 9.31 6.12
C ALA A 111 18.71 8.56 5.10
N LEU A 112 18.60 8.87 3.80
CA LEU A 112 19.43 8.29 2.75
C LEU A 112 20.93 8.52 2.95
N ASN A 113 21.32 9.66 3.54
CA ASN A 113 22.72 9.97 3.79
C ASN A 113 23.33 9.23 5.01
N PHE A 114 22.47 8.79 5.95
CA PHE A 114 22.94 8.19 7.20
C PHE A 114 22.65 6.70 7.33
N VAL A 115 21.76 6.17 6.49
CA VAL A 115 21.24 4.81 6.62
C VAL A 115 21.64 4.01 5.38
N ASP A 116 22.39 2.93 5.60
CA ASP A 116 22.63 1.91 4.60
C ASP A 116 21.73 0.70 4.89
N LEU A 117 20.94 0.28 3.89
CA LEU A 117 20.01 -0.85 3.95
C LEU A 117 20.53 -2.00 3.07
N PRO A 118 21.42 -2.84 3.56
CA PRO A 118 22.02 -3.91 2.77
C PRO A 118 21.02 -5.01 2.38
N GLU A 119 19.92 -5.11 3.10
CA GLU A 119 18.89 -6.13 2.91
C GLU A 119 17.53 -5.50 2.58
N ALA A 120 16.66 -6.31 1.99
CA ALA A 120 15.31 -5.88 1.64
C ALA A 120 14.52 -5.44 2.89
N VAL A 121 13.92 -4.26 2.82
CA VAL A 121 12.99 -3.79 3.84
C VAL A 121 11.75 -4.66 3.83
N ARG A 122 11.48 -5.33 4.95
CA ARG A 122 10.23 -6.10 5.10
C ARG A 122 9.14 -5.18 5.62
N ILE A 123 8.06 -5.05 4.83
CA ILE A 123 6.85 -4.32 5.21
C ILE A 123 5.78 -5.31 5.65
N SER A 124 5.11 -5.01 6.75
CA SER A 124 4.03 -5.81 7.31
C SER A 124 2.96 -4.92 7.96
N ASP A 125 1.80 -5.53 8.32
CA ASP A 125 0.69 -4.86 9.01
C ASP A 125 0.23 -3.56 8.31
N VAL A 126 0.15 -3.58 6.99
CA VAL A 126 -0.29 -2.43 6.20
C VAL A 126 -1.78 -2.20 6.39
N ARG A 127 -2.13 -1.02 6.88
CA ARG A 127 -3.52 -0.56 7.06
C ARG A 127 -3.70 0.79 6.40
N THR A 128 -4.46 0.82 5.32
CA THR A 128 -4.76 2.05 4.59
C THR A 128 -6.19 2.49 4.86
N THR A 129 -6.36 3.75 5.25
CA THR A 129 -7.66 4.40 5.42
C THR A 129 -7.77 5.51 4.40
N MET A 130 -8.81 5.46 3.57
CA MET A 130 -9.11 6.49 2.59
C MET A 130 -9.92 7.62 3.23
N SER A 131 -9.68 8.84 2.81
CA SER A 131 -10.36 10.04 3.31
C SER A 131 -10.53 11.05 2.18
N ASN A 132 -11.48 11.97 2.37
CA ASN A 132 -11.69 13.12 1.49
C ASN A 132 -11.96 12.73 0.02
N ASN A 133 -13.00 11.95 -0.21
CA ASN A 133 -13.44 11.50 -1.55
C ASN A 133 -12.30 10.85 -2.35
N ASP A 134 -11.54 9.95 -1.70
CA ASP A 134 -10.43 9.19 -2.30
C ASP A 134 -9.29 10.06 -2.85
N SER A 135 -9.16 11.30 -2.39
CA SER A 135 -8.05 12.20 -2.74
C SER A 135 -6.92 12.20 -1.71
N ARG A 136 -7.18 11.65 -0.51
CA ARG A 136 -6.20 11.48 0.56
C ARG A 136 -6.29 10.09 1.17
N ALA A 137 -5.15 9.57 1.61
CA ALA A 137 -5.07 8.32 2.32
C ALA A 137 -4.08 8.43 3.49
N VAL A 138 -4.31 7.63 4.52
CA VAL A 138 -3.38 7.43 5.63
C VAL A 138 -3.04 5.95 5.69
N THR A 139 -1.76 5.61 5.60
CA THR A 139 -1.29 4.23 5.67
C THR A 139 -0.39 4.06 6.87
N GLN A 140 -0.75 3.15 7.78
CA GLN A 140 0.10 2.69 8.86
C GLN A 140 0.70 1.33 8.49
N PHE A 141 1.97 1.14 8.80
CA PHE A 141 2.67 -0.11 8.54
C PHE A 141 3.84 -0.31 9.49
N ARG A 142 4.32 -1.54 9.58
CA ARG A 142 5.57 -1.89 10.23
C ARG A 142 6.63 -2.14 9.16
N ALA A 143 7.80 -1.56 9.36
CA ALA A 143 8.97 -1.82 8.55
C ALA A 143 10.06 -2.44 9.43
N SER A 144 10.67 -3.50 8.96
CA SER A 144 11.85 -4.10 9.60
C SER A 144 12.97 -4.25 8.59
N ALA A 145 14.14 -3.78 8.95
CA ALA A 145 15.34 -3.81 8.13
C ALA A 145 16.58 -3.99 8.98
N THR A 146 17.62 -4.54 8.38
CA THR A 146 18.97 -4.48 8.92
C THR A 146 19.58 -3.14 8.53
N VAL A 147 19.85 -2.31 9.51
CA VAL A 147 20.36 -0.93 9.32
C VAL A 147 21.83 -0.90 9.68
N ARG A 148 22.69 -0.44 8.78
CA ARG A 148 24.07 -0.05 9.07
C ARG A 148 24.13 1.46 9.21
N ALA A 149 24.61 1.95 10.32
CA ALA A 149 24.78 3.38 10.57
C ALA A 149 26.25 3.69 10.88
N GLY A 150 26.78 4.75 10.27
CA GLY A 150 28.08 5.30 10.65
C GLY A 150 29.29 4.39 10.40
N GLY A 151 29.26 3.53 9.37
CA GLY A 151 30.43 2.70 9.01
C GLY A 151 30.66 1.46 9.88
N HIS A 152 29.74 1.12 10.76
CA HIS A 152 29.81 -0.14 11.51
C HIS A 152 29.49 -1.33 10.61
N ALA A 153 30.36 -2.34 10.61
CA ALA A 153 30.20 -3.54 9.77
C ALA A 153 28.97 -4.38 10.17
N ASP A 154 28.62 -4.37 11.43
CA ASP A 154 27.53 -5.14 12.00
C ASP A 154 26.23 -4.34 11.90
N GLY A 155 25.32 -4.80 11.04
CA GLY A 155 23.97 -4.22 10.92
C GLY A 155 23.11 -4.57 12.14
N VAL A 156 22.28 -3.63 12.58
CA VAL A 156 21.31 -3.84 13.66
C VAL A 156 19.93 -4.04 13.03
N HIS A 157 19.28 -5.16 13.33
CA HIS A 157 17.89 -5.37 12.92
C HIS A 157 16.96 -4.48 13.75
N GLN A 158 16.30 -3.51 13.09
CA GLN A 158 15.47 -2.52 13.76
C GLN A 158 14.05 -2.53 13.23
N PRO A 159 13.08 -3.05 14.01
CA PRO A 159 11.67 -2.89 13.67
C PRO A 159 11.21 -1.46 13.97
N THR A 160 10.46 -0.88 13.05
CA THR A 160 9.91 0.47 13.16
C THR A 160 8.45 0.46 12.75
N ARG A 161 7.68 1.43 13.24
CA ARG A 161 6.28 1.65 12.83
C ARG A 161 6.14 3.05 12.27
N TRP A 162 5.45 3.18 11.15
CA TRP A 162 5.30 4.40 10.40
C TRP A 162 3.85 4.67 10.05
N GLU A 163 3.55 5.95 9.91
CA GLU A 163 2.33 6.46 9.32
C GLU A 163 2.69 7.39 8.17
N LEU A 164 2.17 7.11 6.98
CA LEU A 164 2.30 7.95 5.81
C LEU A 164 0.96 8.56 5.47
N THR A 165 0.93 9.88 5.29
CA THR A 165 -0.20 10.59 4.72
C THR A 165 0.07 10.80 3.24
N TRP A 166 -0.88 10.37 2.41
CA TRP A 166 -0.81 10.44 0.97
C TRP A 166 -1.78 11.48 0.44
N GLN A 167 -1.42 12.07 -0.67
CA GLN A 167 -2.28 12.94 -1.47
C GLN A 167 -2.20 12.53 -2.93
N ARG A 168 -3.35 12.53 -3.61
CA ARG A 168 -3.40 12.27 -5.05
C ARG A 168 -3.05 13.54 -5.81
N GLU A 169 -1.99 13.50 -6.62
CA GLU A 169 -1.50 14.60 -7.44
C GLU A 169 -1.42 14.13 -8.89
N LYS A 170 -2.21 14.74 -9.78
CA LYS A 170 -2.23 14.43 -11.23
C LYS A 170 -2.46 12.95 -11.58
N GLY A 171 -3.14 12.22 -10.70
CA GLY A 171 -3.40 10.79 -10.86
C GLY A 171 -2.50 9.87 -10.02
N ASP A 172 -1.35 10.33 -9.58
CA ASP A 172 -0.38 9.57 -8.78
C ASP A 172 -0.56 9.82 -7.28
N TRP A 173 -0.27 8.82 -6.46
CA TRP A 173 -0.21 8.95 -5.03
C TRP A 173 1.16 9.45 -4.59
N LYS A 174 1.19 10.59 -3.87
CA LYS A 174 2.41 11.21 -3.34
C LYS A 174 2.36 11.30 -1.82
N ILE A 175 3.50 11.07 -1.20
CA ILE A 175 3.67 11.18 0.26
C ILE A 175 3.69 12.66 0.62
N LEU A 176 2.74 13.09 1.44
CA LEU A 176 2.68 14.44 1.97
C LEU A 176 3.39 14.56 3.31
N ARG A 177 3.25 13.51 4.14
CA ARG A 177 3.83 13.48 5.50
C ARG A 177 4.23 12.06 5.86
N ALA A 178 5.39 11.92 6.50
CA ALA A 178 5.84 10.70 7.13
C ALA A 178 6.01 10.95 8.64
N THR A 179 5.42 10.09 9.46
CA THR A 179 5.50 10.18 10.92
C THR A 179 5.96 8.82 11.46
N ARG A 180 6.99 8.83 12.28
CA ARG A 180 7.41 7.64 13.01
C ARG A 180 6.52 7.44 14.23
N LEU A 181 6.02 6.24 14.40
CA LEU A 181 5.18 5.87 15.54
C LEU A 181 5.99 5.05 16.55
N HIS A 182 5.58 5.14 17.81
CA HIS A 182 6.10 4.24 18.84
C HIS A 182 5.68 2.80 18.50
N PHE A 183 6.64 1.88 18.52
CA PHE A 183 6.43 0.53 18.00
C PHE A 183 5.29 -0.22 18.71
N MET A 184 5.19 -0.07 20.03
CA MET A 184 4.19 -0.78 20.85
C MET A 184 2.88 0.00 20.94
N SER A 185 2.91 1.29 21.33
CA SER A 185 1.69 2.08 21.58
C SER A 185 1.05 2.62 20.29
N GLY A 186 1.83 2.80 19.21
CA GLY A 186 1.36 3.42 17.96
C GLY A 186 1.17 4.93 18.07
N GLU A 187 1.59 5.57 19.17
CA GLU A 187 1.58 7.01 19.31
C GLU A 187 2.65 7.66 18.46
N ALA A 188 2.38 8.86 17.95
CA ALA A 188 3.36 9.61 17.19
C ALA A 188 4.58 9.96 18.05
N LEU A 189 5.76 9.53 17.65
CA LEU A 189 6.99 9.98 18.27
C LEU A 189 7.20 11.45 17.90
N GLN A 190 7.45 12.29 18.91
CA GLN A 190 7.84 13.68 18.66
C GLN A 190 9.09 13.67 17.78
N ASN A 191 9.01 14.37 16.65
CA ASN A 191 10.12 14.46 15.71
C ASN A 191 11.27 15.21 16.42
N PRO A 192 12.42 14.57 16.66
CA PRO A 192 13.54 15.23 17.36
C PRO A 192 14.10 16.43 16.58
N PHE A 193 13.69 16.61 15.32
CA PHE A 193 14.12 17.70 14.44
C PHE A 193 13.11 18.86 14.33
N THR A 194 11.96 18.81 15.00
CA THR A 194 11.09 20.00 15.14
C THR A 194 11.57 20.81 16.32
N THR A 195 12.39 21.81 16.06
CA THR A 195 12.65 22.92 16.97
C THR A 195 11.29 23.54 17.36
N ARG A 196 11.02 23.61 18.65
CA ARG A 196 9.89 24.40 19.18
C ARG A 196 10.13 25.84 18.76
N GLU A 197 9.28 26.39 17.89
CA GLU A 197 9.07 27.82 17.81
C GLU A 197 8.24 28.30 18.99
#